data_fa73798665839014c8c97e2f4814504e
#
_entry.id   fa73798665839014c8c97e2f4814504e
#
_cell.length_a   1.000
_cell.length_b   1.000
_cell.length_c   1.000
_cell.angle_alpha   90.00
_cell.angle_beta   90.00
_cell.angle_gamma   90.00
#
_symmetry.space_group_name_H-M   'P 1'
#
loop_
_entity.id
_entity.type
_entity.pdbx_description
1 polymer ?
#
loop_
_entity_poly.entity_id
_entity_poly.type
_entity_poly.pdbx_seq_one_letter_code
_entity_poly.pdbx_strand_id
1 'polypeptide(L)'
;MNGPNPELIKDFSEAQKLTGEKKYHESIKRYEIILKKYPNLVTAINNIGLNYEYLGLLDKSIYYYKLCCDKNPKQKIFLNNLGKIYYKQKNYLKAISIFEQSYDIDNRQEEMIEKLITSLIESKLGKKAELFLRNNLEIFPNNAYLNSLMGYHLLATNHHKEGLDFLKKGTGFIEFNNDTVKII
;
A
#
# COMPACT_ATOMS: atom_id res chain seq x y z
N MET A 1 25.56 0.44 26.80
CA MET A 1 25.05 0.29 25.42
C MET A 1 25.60 1.47 24.64
N ASN A 2 26.51 1.25 23.69
CA ASN A 2 27.01 2.33 22.85
C ASN A 2 25.84 2.82 21.98
N GLY A 3 25.56 4.12 22.04
CA GLY A 3 24.56 4.76 21.19
C GLY A 3 24.87 4.54 19.70
N PRO A 4 23.91 4.85 18.79
CA PRO A 4 24.12 4.66 17.37
C PRO A 4 25.36 5.44 16.91
N ASN A 5 26.18 4.80 16.05
CA ASN A 5 27.43 5.39 15.56
C ASN A 5 27.16 6.77 14.89
N PRO A 6 27.77 7.88 15.36
CA PRO A 6 27.53 9.22 14.81
C PRO A 6 27.82 9.32 13.32
N GLU A 7 28.81 8.59 12.81
CA GLU A 7 29.14 8.53 11.38
C GLU A 7 27.99 7.90 10.58
N LEU A 8 27.42 6.80 11.09
CA LEU A 8 26.26 6.15 10.45
C LEU A 8 25.06 7.10 10.39
N ILE A 9 24.79 7.83 11.48
CA ILE A 9 23.68 8.80 11.50
C ILE A 9 23.89 9.87 10.44
N LYS A 10 25.10 10.42 10.33
CA LYS A 10 25.46 11.45 9.34
C LYS A 10 25.28 10.92 7.91
N ASP A 11 25.88 9.76 7.59
CA ASP A 11 25.80 9.16 6.25
C ASP A 11 24.35 8.84 5.87
N PHE A 12 23.56 8.33 6.82
CA PHE A 12 22.16 8.00 6.61
C PHE A 12 21.32 9.27 6.36
N SER A 13 21.53 10.33 7.16
CA SER A 13 20.83 11.61 6.99
C SER A 13 21.16 12.25 5.63
N GLU A 14 22.42 12.17 5.18
CA GLU A 14 22.81 12.67 3.86
C GLU A 14 22.12 11.90 2.74
N ALA A 15 22.04 10.55 2.84
CA ALA A 15 21.32 9.73 1.86
C ALA A 15 19.83 10.07 1.83
N GLN A 16 19.18 10.29 2.99
CA GLN A 16 17.79 10.72 3.07
C GLN A 16 17.58 12.11 2.45
N LYS A 17 18.47 13.06 2.70
CA LYS A 17 18.45 14.39 2.09
C LYS A 17 18.49 14.30 0.56
N LEU A 18 19.39 13.48 0.01
CA LEU A 18 19.48 13.26 -1.44
C LEU A 18 18.17 12.67 -2.02
N THR A 19 17.50 11.77 -1.29
CA THR A 19 16.17 11.28 -1.67
C THR A 19 15.15 12.42 -1.72
N GLY A 20 15.12 13.28 -0.71
CA GLY A 20 14.23 14.46 -0.66
C GLY A 20 14.49 15.46 -1.79
N GLU A 21 15.76 15.62 -2.19
CA GLU A 21 16.18 16.44 -3.33
C GLU A 21 15.95 15.75 -4.69
N LYS A 22 15.32 14.56 -4.71
CA LYS A 22 15.08 13.73 -5.91
C LYS A 22 16.35 13.27 -6.63
N LYS A 23 17.50 13.29 -5.95
CA LYS A 23 18.79 12.77 -6.43
C LYS A 23 18.91 11.27 -6.12
N TYR A 24 17.96 10.49 -6.66
CA TYR A 24 17.77 9.09 -6.28
C TYR A 24 18.98 8.21 -6.54
N HIS A 25 19.70 8.39 -7.65
CA HIS A 25 20.90 7.62 -7.96
C HIS A 25 22.05 7.89 -6.97
N GLU A 26 22.22 9.14 -6.55
CA GLU A 26 23.24 9.51 -5.56
C GLU A 26 22.88 8.96 -4.19
N SER A 27 21.60 9.05 -3.81
CA SER A 27 21.10 8.46 -2.58
C SER A 27 21.34 6.94 -2.53
N ILE A 28 21.04 6.22 -3.61
CA ILE A 28 21.29 4.77 -3.71
C ILE A 28 22.76 4.48 -3.46
N LYS A 29 23.68 5.19 -4.12
CA LYS A 29 25.14 5.01 -3.92
C LYS A 29 25.55 5.25 -2.46
N ARG A 30 24.97 6.24 -1.79
CA ARG A 30 25.22 6.48 -0.36
C ARG A 30 24.75 5.32 0.51
N TYR A 31 23.53 4.83 0.29
CA TYR A 31 23.03 3.65 1.01
C TYR A 31 23.87 2.39 0.73
N GLU A 32 24.37 2.20 -0.49
CA GLU A 32 25.27 1.08 -0.82
C GLU A 32 26.61 1.17 -0.06
N ILE A 33 27.14 2.37 0.14
CA ILE A 33 28.35 2.60 0.97
C ILE A 33 28.05 2.23 2.43
N ILE A 34 26.89 2.65 2.95
CA ILE A 34 26.45 2.28 4.30
C ILE A 34 26.33 0.74 4.42
N LEU A 35 25.75 0.07 3.44
CA LEU A 35 25.59 -1.38 3.47
C LEU A 35 26.90 -2.16 3.36
N LYS A 36 27.97 -1.59 2.79
CA LYS A 36 29.31 -2.20 2.85
C LYS A 36 29.83 -2.29 4.29
N LYS A 37 29.52 -1.31 5.13
CA LYS A 37 29.92 -1.29 6.56
C LYS A 37 28.88 -2.02 7.43
N TYR A 38 27.58 -1.94 7.07
CA TYR A 38 26.46 -2.46 7.85
C TYR A 38 25.51 -3.30 6.96
N PRO A 39 25.92 -4.51 6.53
CA PRO A 39 25.21 -5.29 5.50
C PRO A 39 23.80 -5.73 5.91
N ASN A 40 23.49 -5.71 7.20
CA ASN A 40 22.18 -6.08 7.74
C ASN A 40 21.30 -4.89 8.12
N LEU A 41 21.65 -3.66 7.72
CA LEU A 41 20.85 -2.48 8.00
C LEU A 41 19.63 -2.43 7.07
N VAL A 42 18.54 -3.09 7.51
CA VAL A 42 17.33 -3.28 6.70
C VAL A 42 16.68 -1.96 6.30
N THR A 43 16.81 -0.92 7.13
CA THR A 43 16.31 0.42 6.79
C THR A 43 17.03 1.02 5.57
N ALA A 44 18.34 0.79 5.42
CA ALA A 44 19.07 1.22 4.22
C ALA A 44 18.63 0.42 2.98
N ILE A 45 18.43 -0.90 3.11
CA ILE A 45 17.90 -1.76 2.04
C ILE A 45 16.52 -1.27 1.59
N ASN A 46 15.64 -0.96 2.53
CA ASN A 46 14.31 -0.43 2.25
C ASN A 46 14.37 0.90 1.49
N ASN A 47 15.26 1.80 1.90
CA ASN A 47 15.39 3.11 1.25
C ASN A 47 15.98 3.03 -0.17
N ILE A 48 16.83 2.04 -0.45
CA ILE A 48 17.25 1.74 -1.81
C ILE A 48 16.04 1.29 -2.64
N GLY A 49 15.20 0.39 -2.11
CA GLY A 49 13.96 -0.03 -2.75
C GLY A 49 13.04 1.16 -3.07
N LEU A 50 12.88 2.09 -2.12
CA LEU A 50 12.09 3.31 -2.29
C LEU A 50 12.67 4.22 -3.40
N ASN A 51 14.00 4.42 -3.43
CA ASN A 51 14.62 5.22 -4.49
C ASN A 51 14.43 4.58 -5.88
N TYR A 52 14.51 3.24 -6.00
CA TYR A 52 14.19 2.56 -7.25
C TYR A 52 12.70 2.69 -7.63
N GLU A 53 11.80 2.71 -6.64
CA GLU A 53 10.38 3.00 -6.89
C GLU A 53 10.19 4.41 -7.48
N TYR A 54 10.84 5.42 -6.93
CA TYR A 54 10.80 6.80 -7.45
C TYR A 54 11.40 6.93 -8.85
N LEU A 55 12.38 6.11 -9.19
CA LEU A 55 12.95 6.01 -10.54
C LEU A 55 12.07 5.22 -11.53
N GLY A 56 10.96 4.64 -11.07
CA GLY A 56 10.10 3.77 -11.89
C GLY A 56 10.71 2.40 -12.19
N LEU A 57 11.85 2.05 -11.58
CA LEU A 57 12.54 0.78 -11.76
C LEU A 57 11.93 -0.30 -10.82
N LEU A 58 10.66 -0.64 -11.10
CA LEU A 58 9.83 -1.44 -10.19
C LEU A 58 10.42 -2.83 -9.89
N ASP A 59 11.07 -3.48 -10.85
CA ASP A 59 11.67 -4.81 -10.62
C ASP A 59 12.84 -4.75 -9.64
N LYS A 60 13.66 -3.68 -9.70
CA LYS A 60 14.71 -3.45 -8.71
C LYS A 60 14.11 -3.12 -7.33
N SER A 61 13.08 -2.32 -7.28
CA SER A 61 12.35 -2.02 -6.04
C SER A 61 11.82 -3.30 -5.39
N ILE A 62 11.18 -4.20 -6.17
CA ILE A 62 10.71 -5.51 -5.70
C ILE A 62 11.84 -6.32 -5.11
N TYR A 63 13.00 -6.37 -5.77
CA TYR A 63 14.16 -7.11 -5.26
C TYR A 63 14.55 -6.64 -3.86
N TYR A 64 14.70 -5.33 -3.66
CA TYR A 64 15.10 -4.77 -2.37
C TYR A 64 14.03 -4.90 -1.30
N TYR A 65 12.74 -4.72 -1.64
CA TYR A 65 11.66 -4.92 -0.67
C TYR A 65 11.50 -6.40 -0.27
N LYS A 66 11.73 -7.34 -1.18
CA LYS A 66 11.79 -8.78 -0.83
C LYS A 66 12.90 -9.06 0.16
N LEU A 67 14.11 -8.53 -0.05
CA LEU A 67 15.21 -8.66 0.91
C LEU A 67 14.83 -8.13 2.30
N CYS A 68 14.05 -7.04 2.37
CA CYS A 68 13.54 -6.53 3.65
C CYS A 68 12.56 -7.52 4.30
N CYS A 69 11.63 -8.07 3.52
CA CYS A 69 10.65 -9.05 4.01
C CYS A 69 11.34 -10.34 4.47
N ASP A 70 12.34 -10.84 3.73
CA ASP A 70 13.10 -12.05 4.11
C ASP A 70 13.84 -11.85 5.43
N LYS A 71 14.41 -10.67 5.66
CA LYS A 71 15.11 -10.35 6.92
C LYS A 71 14.14 -10.08 8.08
N ASN A 72 12.98 -9.53 7.83
CA ASN A 72 11.99 -9.13 8.83
C ASN A 72 10.56 -9.46 8.36
N PRO A 73 10.16 -10.76 8.34
CA PRO A 73 8.90 -11.21 7.72
C PRO A 73 7.64 -10.69 8.43
N LYS A 74 7.75 -10.29 9.70
CA LYS A 74 6.62 -9.75 10.48
C LYS A 74 6.59 -8.22 10.52
N GLN A 75 7.36 -7.55 9.67
CA GLN A 75 7.36 -6.09 9.64
C GLN A 75 6.43 -5.57 8.55
N LYS A 76 5.25 -5.12 8.97
CA LYS A 76 4.17 -4.66 8.09
C LYS A 76 4.61 -3.60 7.06
N ILE A 77 5.53 -2.69 7.42
CA ILE A 77 6.00 -1.65 6.51
C ILE A 77 6.68 -2.21 5.26
N PHE A 78 7.44 -3.29 5.38
CA PHE A 78 8.12 -3.91 4.24
C PHE A 78 7.15 -4.68 3.36
N LEU A 79 6.19 -5.38 3.98
CA LEU A 79 5.10 -6.04 3.26
C LEU A 79 4.26 -5.02 2.50
N ASN A 80 3.90 -3.89 3.13
CA ASN A 80 3.13 -2.85 2.48
C ASN A 80 3.88 -2.25 1.28
N ASN A 81 5.17 -1.98 1.42
CA ASN A 81 5.97 -1.47 0.32
C ASN A 81 6.01 -2.47 -0.84
N LEU A 82 6.25 -3.75 -0.55
CA LEU A 82 6.25 -4.81 -1.57
C LEU A 82 4.87 -4.97 -2.25
N GLY A 83 3.81 -4.99 -1.45
CA GLY A 83 2.43 -5.07 -1.95
C GLY A 83 2.07 -3.89 -2.84
N LYS A 84 2.45 -2.67 -2.45
CA LYS A 84 2.26 -1.45 -3.25
C LYS A 84 2.93 -1.53 -4.62
N ILE A 85 4.14 -2.09 -4.71
CA ILE A 85 4.82 -2.22 -5.99
C ILE A 85 4.12 -3.25 -6.89
N TYR A 86 3.69 -4.39 -6.35
CA TYR A 86 2.89 -5.33 -7.12
C TYR A 86 1.56 -4.73 -7.58
N TYR A 87 0.90 -3.94 -6.73
CA TYR A 87 -0.30 -3.19 -7.09
C TYR A 87 -0.03 -2.21 -8.25
N LYS A 88 1.05 -1.43 -8.18
CA LYS A 88 1.48 -0.51 -9.27
C LYS A 88 1.75 -1.25 -10.58
N GLN A 89 2.31 -2.46 -10.52
CA GLN A 89 2.50 -3.33 -11.70
C GLN A 89 1.20 -3.99 -12.18
N LYS A 90 0.05 -3.73 -11.53
CA LYS A 90 -1.23 -4.42 -11.76
C LYS A 90 -1.14 -5.95 -11.56
N ASN A 91 -0.13 -6.41 -10.83
CA ASN A 91 0.00 -7.81 -10.43
C ASN A 91 -0.82 -8.04 -9.16
N TYR A 92 -2.13 -7.93 -9.32
CA TYR A 92 -3.07 -7.90 -8.20
C TYR A 92 -3.05 -9.18 -7.37
N LEU A 93 -2.85 -10.35 -7.97
CA LEU A 93 -2.77 -11.60 -7.22
C LEU A 93 -1.57 -11.64 -6.26
N LYS A 94 -0.40 -11.15 -6.69
CA LYS A 94 0.75 -11.02 -5.80
C LYS A 94 0.53 -9.92 -4.76
N ALA A 95 -0.06 -8.80 -5.14
CA ALA A 95 -0.40 -7.74 -4.19
C ALA A 95 -1.33 -8.25 -3.09
N ILE A 96 -2.38 -9.00 -3.43
CA ILE A 96 -3.30 -9.62 -2.47
C ILE A 96 -2.54 -10.48 -1.48
N SER A 97 -1.72 -11.43 -1.97
CA SER A 97 -0.98 -12.36 -1.10
C SER A 97 -0.07 -11.63 -0.10
N ILE A 98 0.53 -10.52 -0.49
CA ILE A 98 1.42 -9.74 0.39
C ILE A 98 0.61 -8.84 1.35
N PHE A 99 -0.46 -8.21 0.87
CA PHE A 99 -1.31 -7.39 1.71
C PHE A 99 -2.07 -8.20 2.76
N GLU A 100 -2.49 -9.43 2.46
CA GLU A 100 -3.09 -10.34 3.44
C GLU A 100 -2.11 -10.66 4.57
N GLN A 101 -0.85 -10.94 4.27
CA GLN A 101 0.18 -11.13 5.31
C GLN A 101 0.34 -9.88 6.19
N SER A 102 0.27 -8.68 5.61
CA SER A 102 0.33 -7.44 6.38
C SER A 102 -0.95 -7.21 7.20
N TYR A 103 -2.10 -7.57 6.67
CA TYR A 103 -3.40 -7.49 7.33
C TYR A 103 -3.45 -8.40 8.58
N ASP A 104 -2.91 -9.60 8.48
CA ASP A 104 -2.83 -10.54 9.62
C ASP A 104 -1.94 -10.01 10.77
N ILE A 105 -0.99 -9.13 10.47
CA ILE A 105 -0.15 -8.48 11.48
C ILE A 105 -0.89 -7.29 12.12
N ASP A 106 -1.56 -6.49 11.29
CA ASP A 106 -2.31 -5.33 11.73
C ASP A 106 -3.42 -5.00 10.71
N ASN A 107 -4.66 -5.15 11.13
CA ASN A 107 -5.84 -4.88 10.31
C ASN A 107 -6.37 -3.43 10.41
N ARG A 108 -5.59 -2.51 10.97
CA ARG A 108 -5.94 -1.09 11.10
C ARG A 108 -5.11 -0.18 10.20
N GLN A 109 -4.74 -0.67 9.01
CA GLN A 109 -3.93 0.04 8.03
C GLN A 109 -4.80 0.45 6.83
N GLU A 110 -5.53 1.55 6.96
CA GLU A 110 -6.56 1.99 6.02
C GLU A 110 -6.08 2.00 4.55
N GLU A 111 -4.97 2.67 4.24
CA GLU A 111 -4.42 2.73 2.88
C GLU A 111 -4.06 1.35 2.29
N MET A 112 -3.56 0.43 3.12
CA MET A 112 -3.25 -0.93 2.70
C MET A 112 -4.53 -1.72 2.40
N ILE A 113 -5.54 -1.58 3.26
CA ILE A 113 -6.84 -2.24 3.12
C ILE A 113 -7.54 -1.80 1.84
N GLU A 114 -7.53 -0.52 1.53
CA GLU A 114 -8.08 0.01 0.28
C GLU A 114 -7.44 -0.64 -0.95
N LYS A 115 -6.11 -0.76 -0.94
CA LYS A 115 -5.37 -1.42 -2.04
C LYS A 115 -5.61 -2.92 -2.10
N LEU A 116 -5.74 -3.59 -0.96
CA LEU A 116 -6.09 -5.01 -0.89
C LEU A 116 -7.46 -5.25 -1.52
N ILE A 117 -8.47 -4.50 -1.09
CA ILE A 117 -9.84 -4.65 -1.59
C ILE A 117 -9.91 -4.32 -3.08
N THR A 118 -9.27 -3.23 -3.52
CA THR A 118 -9.19 -2.91 -4.96
C THR A 118 -8.53 -4.04 -5.74
N SER A 119 -7.45 -4.62 -5.22
CA SER A 119 -6.77 -5.76 -5.86
C SER A 119 -7.69 -6.99 -5.98
N LEU A 120 -8.53 -7.25 -4.97
CA LEU A 120 -9.51 -8.33 -4.98
C LEU A 120 -10.57 -8.11 -6.06
N ILE A 121 -11.08 -6.88 -6.19
CA ILE A 121 -12.06 -6.49 -7.21
C ILE A 121 -11.46 -6.66 -8.62
N GLU A 122 -10.28 -6.10 -8.84
CA GLU A 122 -9.58 -6.17 -10.12
C GLU A 122 -9.21 -7.61 -10.53
N SER A 123 -9.01 -8.48 -9.54
CA SER A 123 -8.79 -9.93 -9.74
C SER A 123 -10.08 -10.74 -9.91
N LYS A 124 -11.25 -10.08 -9.97
CA LYS A 124 -12.57 -10.71 -10.06
C LYS A 124 -12.91 -11.65 -8.88
N LEU A 125 -12.33 -11.39 -7.73
CA LEU A 125 -12.58 -12.12 -6.47
C LEU A 125 -13.68 -11.43 -5.65
N GLY A 126 -14.83 -11.13 -6.29
CA GLY A 126 -15.89 -10.30 -5.75
C GLY A 126 -16.44 -10.75 -4.39
N LYS A 127 -16.67 -12.05 -4.18
CA LYS A 127 -17.11 -12.58 -2.87
C LYS A 127 -16.11 -12.30 -1.75
N LYS A 128 -14.82 -12.44 -2.04
CA LYS A 128 -13.75 -12.15 -1.08
C LYS A 128 -13.64 -10.65 -0.83
N ALA A 129 -13.76 -9.84 -1.88
CA ALA A 129 -13.78 -8.38 -1.76
C ALA A 129 -14.94 -7.91 -0.88
N GLU A 130 -16.15 -8.43 -1.08
CA GLU A 130 -17.31 -8.09 -0.25
C GLU A 130 -17.10 -8.44 1.22
N LEU A 131 -16.56 -9.62 1.52
CA LEU A 131 -16.26 -10.01 2.90
C LEU A 131 -15.27 -9.04 3.55
N PHE A 132 -14.17 -8.70 2.84
CA PHE A 132 -13.21 -7.71 3.35
C PHE A 132 -13.82 -6.33 3.51
N LEU A 133 -14.67 -5.89 2.59
CA LEU A 133 -15.40 -4.62 2.68
C LEU A 133 -16.28 -4.58 3.93
N ARG A 134 -17.11 -5.59 4.16
CA ARG A 134 -18.00 -5.65 5.33
C ARG A 134 -17.20 -5.60 6.63
N ASN A 135 -16.19 -6.45 6.78
CA ASN A 135 -15.37 -6.50 7.99
C ASN A 135 -14.63 -5.18 8.25
N ASN A 136 -14.13 -4.52 7.21
CA ASN A 136 -13.36 -3.29 7.37
C ASN A 136 -14.26 -2.05 7.53
N LEU A 137 -15.49 -2.07 7.03
CA LEU A 137 -16.47 -1.02 7.32
C LEU A 137 -16.97 -1.05 8.77
N GLU A 138 -16.85 -2.17 9.47
CA GLU A 138 -17.05 -2.21 10.93
C GLU A 138 -15.94 -1.45 11.68
N ILE A 139 -14.70 -1.51 11.17
CA ILE A 139 -13.54 -0.83 11.76
C ILE A 139 -13.47 0.66 11.33
N PHE A 140 -13.80 0.94 10.07
CA PHE A 140 -13.72 2.25 9.44
C PHE A 140 -15.08 2.66 8.82
N PRO A 141 -16.14 2.85 9.62
CA PRO A 141 -17.51 3.05 9.09
C PRO A 141 -17.65 4.32 8.24
N ASN A 142 -16.81 5.32 8.46
CA ASN A 142 -16.83 6.61 7.76
C ASN A 142 -15.77 6.72 6.65
N ASN A 143 -15.05 5.63 6.32
CA ASN A 143 -14.13 5.66 5.19
C ASN A 143 -14.91 5.79 3.88
N ALA A 144 -14.78 6.97 3.25
CA ALA A 144 -15.52 7.30 2.04
C ALA A 144 -15.20 6.36 0.87
N TYR A 145 -13.93 5.95 0.73
CA TYR A 145 -13.51 5.06 -0.34
C TYR A 145 -14.07 3.65 -0.20
N LEU A 146 -14.02 3.05 1.01
CA LEU A 146 -14.59 1.73 1.29
C LEU A 146 -16.10 1.72 1.12
N ASN A 147 -16.79 2.77 1.58
CA ASN A 147 -18.24 2.93 1.36
C ASN A 147 -18.55 3.00 -0.14
N SER A 148 -17.80 3.76 -0.93
CA SER A 148 -17.99 3.83 -2.38
C SER A 148 -17.75 2.48 -3.06
N LEU A 149 -16.68 1.77 -2.72
CA LEU A 149 -16.40 0.43 -3.25
C LEU A 149 -17.53 -0.56 -2.93
N MET A 150 -18.03 -0.55 -1.69
CA MET A 150 -19.16 -1.39 -1.28
C MET A 150 -20.42 -1.06 -2.08
N GLY A 151 -20.72 0.23 -2.24
CA GLY A 151 -21.85 0.69 -3.01
C GLY A 151 -21.79 0.21 -4.47
N TYR A 152 -20.68 0.40 -5.16
CA TYR A 152 -20.50 -0.07 -6.54
C TYR A 152 -20.58 -1.61 -6.64
N HIS A 153 -20.00 -2.33 -5.69
CA HIS A 153 -20.09 -3.80 -5.66
C HIS A 153 -21.55 -4.28 -5.53
N LEU A 154 -22.31 -3.67 -4.63
CA LEU A 154 -23.72 -4.02 -4.41
C LEU A 154 -24.59 -3.66 -5.62
N LEU A 155 -24.36 -2.54 -6.29
CA LEU A 155 -25.05 -2.21 -7.54
C LEU A 155 -24.76 -3.25 -8.63
N ALA A 156 -23.50 -3.66 -8.78
CA ALA A 156 -23.10 -4.67 -9.76
C ALA A 156 -23.71 -6.07 -9.48
N THR A 157 -24.11 -6.32 -8.23
CA THR A 157 -24.75 -7.59 -7.79
C THR A 157 -26.26 -7.48 -7.60
N ASN A 158 -26.90 -6.45 -8.17
CA ASN A 158 -28.35 -6.18 -8.15
C ASN A 158 -28.94 -5.85 -6.74
N HIS A 159 -28.09 -5.46 -5.78
CA HIS A 159 -28.53 -4.98 -4.47
C HIS A 159 -28.67 -3.45 -4.48
N HIS A 160 -29.54 -2.93 -5.34
CA HIS A 160 -29.60 -1.50 -5.68
C HIS A 160 -29.83 -0.58 -4.48
N LYS A 161 -30.82 -0.90 -3.61
CA LYS A 161 -31.15 -0.06 -2.46
C LYS A 161 -29.97 0.08 -1.50
N GLU A 162 -29.40 -1.05 -1.06
CA GLU A 162 -28.25 -1.06 -0.15
C GLU A 162 -27.02 -0.39 -0.79
N GLY A 163 -26.78 -0.65 -2.09
CA GLY A 163 -25.68 -0.04 -2.84
C GLY A 163 -25.76 1.49 -2.88
N LEU A 164 -26.94 2.05 -3.08
CA LEU A 164 -27.16 3.50 -3.06
C LEU A 164 -26.94 4.10 -1.67
N ASP A 165 -27.35 3.39 -0.60
CA ASP A 165 -27.12 3.84 0.78
C ASP A 165 -25.61 3.91 1.09
N PHE A 166 -24.81 2.95 0.62
CA PHE A 166 -23.36 2.97 0.75
C PHE A 166 -22.72 4.07 -0.10
N LEU A 167 -23.14 4.27 -1.35
CA LEU A 167 -22.63 5.35 -2.19
C LEU A 167 -22.90 6.72 -1.57
N LYS A 168 -24.08 6.94 -0.99
CA LYS A 168 -24.38 8.18 -0.27
C LYS A 168 -23.40 8.45 0.86
N LYS A 169 -22.98 7.43 1.61
CA LYS A 169 -21.97 7.55 2.67
C LYS A 169 -20.57 7.83 2.11
N GLY A 170 -20.23 7.26 0.94
CA GLY A 170 -18.93 7.39 0.31
C GLY A 170 -18.73 8.68 -0.46
N THR A 171 -19.74 9.14 -1.21
CA THR A 171 -19.65 10.27 -2.12
C THR A 171 -20.38 11.54 -1.65
N GLY A 172 -21.20 11.42 -0.61
CA GLY A 172 -21.93 12.53 0.02
C GLY A 172 -23.28 12.86 -0.60
N PHE A 173 -23.44 12.84 -1.91
CA PHE A 173 -24.72 13.15 -2.56
C PHE A 173 -24.96 12.32 -3.82
N ILE A 174 -26.22 11.83 -3.97
CA ILE A 174 -26.68 11.19 -5.19
C ILE A 174 -27.92 11.97 -5.65
N GLU A 175 -27.83 12.58 -6.82
CA GLU A 175 -28.98 13.24 -7.45
C GLU A 175 -29.66 12.26 -8.42
N PHE A 176 -30.98 12.09 -8.22
CA PHE A 176 -31.83 11.35 -9.12
C PHE A 176 -32.57 12.35 -10.03
N ASN A 177 -32.19 12.44 -11.28
CA ASN A 177 -33.03 13.05 -12.32
C ASN A 177 -33.77 11.95 -13.10
N ASN A 178 -34.94 12.27 -13.63
CA ASN A 178 -35.96 11.35 -14.17
C ASN A 178 -35.46 10.15 -15.00
N ASP A 179 -34.21 10.14 -15.48
CA ASP A 179 -33.62 9.02 -16.23
C ASP A 179 -32.11 8.83 -15.96
N THR A 180 -31.50 9.55 -15.02
CA THR A 180 -30.07 9.45 -14.74
C THR A 180 -29.75 9.59 -13.26
N VAL A 181 -28.83 8.74 -12.79
CA VAL A 181 -28.20 8.87 -11.45
C VAL A 181 -26.91 9.66 -11.60
N LYS A 182 -26.83 10.83 -10.99
CA LYS A 182 -25.60 11.62 -10.88
C LYS A 182 -25.05 11.51 -9.47
N ILE A 183 -23.77 11.19 -9.36
CA ILE A 183 -23.00 11.32 -8.11
C ILE A 183 -22.40 12.74 -8.14
N ILE A 184 -22.69 13.54 -7.10
CA ILE A 184 -22.21 14.92 -6.95
C ILE A 184 -21.21 14.98 -5.81
#